data_73d16ca356432a016d21b5fbd323ddfc
#
_entry.id   73d16ca356432a016d21b5fbd323ddfc
#
_cell.length_a   1.000
_cell.length_b   1.000
_cell.length_c   1.000
_cell.angle_alpha   90.00
_cell.angle_beta   90.00
_cell.angle_gamma   90.00
#
_symmetry.space_group_name_H-M   'P 1'
#
loop_
_entity.id
_entity.type
_entity.pdbx_description
1 polymer ?
#
loop_
_entity_poly.entity_id
_entity_poly.type
_entity_poly.pdbx_seq_one_letter_code
_entity_poly.pdbx_strand_id
1 'polypeptide(L)'
;LIAGPGKSFLMQFICNELGTANKRFAYVPMSKAIKLDVEILQNLASLDVVCIDDLQLVNSQTEWETAIFHLIYECQQARFSLILSVSSNASIDELVILPDLLSRFKRMEHMKLKAVGDEDLREALIFVSQSLDINLEFTELDFLLKHHEREFSGLVKNIILLDQRAGELK
;
A
#
# COMPACT_ATOMS: atom_id res chain seq x y z
N LEU A 1 -10.13 -1.68 -5.11
CA LEU A 1 -9.09 -0.77 -5.58
C LEU A 1 -9.03 0.45 -4.66
N ILE A 2 -7.87 0.78 -4.14
CA ILE A 2 -7.65 1.86 -3.19
C ILE A 2 -6.82 2.96 -3.85
N ALA A 3 -7.28 4.21 -3.75
CA ALA A 3 -6.53 5.38 -4.21
C ALA A 3 -6.49 6.47 -3.13
N GLY A 4 -5.46 7.28 -3.13
CA GLY A 4 -5.33 8.42 -2.21
C GLY A 4 -4.05 8.41 -1.37
N PRO A 5 -3.85 9.44 -0.54
CA PRO A 5 -2.71 9.54 0.34
C PRO A 5 -2.77 8.49 1.47
N GLY A 6 -1.62 7.99 1.89
CA GLY A 6 -1.53 6.99 2.96
C GLY A 6 -1.89 5.55 2.56
N LYS A 7 -2.19 5.27 1.27
CA LYS A 7 -2.60 3.94 0.80
C LYS A 7 -1.60 2.83 1.14
N SER A 8 -0.29 3.06 0.93
CA SER A 8 0.75 2.07 1.22
C SER A 8 0.85 1.78 2.72
N PHE A 9 0.71 2.81 3.55
CA PHE A 9 0.65 2.64 5.00
C PHE A 9 -0.57 1.82 5.42
N LEU A 10 -1.75 2.14 4.89
CA LEU A 10 -2.97 1.37 5.16
C LEU A 10 -2.81 -0.10 4.77
N MET A 11 -2.21 -0.38 3.60
CA MET A 11 -1.98 -1.77 3.16
C MET A 11 -0.99 -2.50 4.07
N GLN A 12 0.08 -1.85 4.51
CA GLN A 12 1.03 -2.43 5.47
C GLN A 12 0.37 -2.68 6.83
N PHE A 13 -0.44 -1.73 7.31
CA PHE A 13 -1.22 -1.90 8.54
C PHE A 13 -2.17 -3.10 8.44
N ILE A 14 -2.93 -3.22 7.33
CA ILE A 14 -3.80 -4.38 7.09
C ILE A 14 -2.99 -5.68 7.12
N CYS A 15 -1.80 -5.72 6.51
CA CYS A 15 -0.94 -6.90 6.53
C CYS A 15 -0.46 -7.25 7.93
N ASN A 16 -0.11 -6.27 8.76
CA ASN A 16 0.26 -6.49 10.16
C ASN A 16 -0.92 -7.08 10.97
N GLU A 17 -2.11 -6.51 10.82
CA GLU A 17 -3.33 -7.01 11.47
C GLU A 17 -3.67 -8.45 11.02
N LEU A 18 -3.49 -8.76 9.74
CA LEU A 18 -3.68 -10.11 9.22
C LEU A 18 -2.67 -11.10 9.83
N GLY A 19 -1.41 -10.67 10.01
CA GLY A 19 -0.37 -11.46 10.67
C GLY A 19 -0.73 -11.78 12.13
N THR A 20 -1.21 -10.78 12.89
CA THR A 20 -1.67 -10.98 14.28
C THR A 20 -2.89 -11.90 14.35
N ALA A 21 -3.77 -11.85 13.35
CA ALA A 21 -4.94 -12.73 13.23
C ALA A 21 -4.61 -14.12 12.65
N ASN A 22 -3.33 -14.45 12.49
CA ASN A 22 -2.85 -15.73 11.95
C ASN A 22 -3.39 -16.06 10.55
N LYS A 23 -3.62 -15.02 9.72
CA LYS A 23 -4.03 -15.13 8.31
C LYS A 23 -2.82 -15.16 7.40
N ARG A 24 -2.93 -15.94 6.32
CA ARG A 24 -1.88 -16.00 5.30
C ARG A 24 -2.08 -14.86 4.31
N PHE A 25 -1.07 -14.05 4.12
CA PHE A 25 -1.13 -12.92 3.21
C PHE A 25 0.16 -12.72 2.43
N ALA A 26 0.07 -12.00 1.32
CA ALA A 26 1.21 -11.46 0.59
C ALA A 26 1.05 -9.95 0.40
N TYR A 27 2.15 -9.21 0.57
CA TYR A 27 2.26 -7.80 0.22
C TYR A 27 3.30 -7.63 -0.88
N VAL A 28 2.86 -7.16 -2.03
CA VAL A 28 3.65 -7.04 -3.26
C VAL A 28 3.74 -5.56 -3.65
N PRO A 29 4.80 -4.84 -3.21
CA PRO A 29 5.04 -3.47 -3.67
C PRO A 29 5.61 -3.51 -5.08
N MET A 30 4.87 -2.99 -6.07
CA MET A 30 5.27 -3.01 -7.48
C MET A 30 6.58 -2.25 -7.74
N SER A 31 6.90 -1.24 -6.93
CA SER A 31 8.19 -0.55 -6.99
C SER A 31 9.42 -1.46 -6.84
N LYS A 32 9.26 -2.60 -6.17
CA LYS A 32 10.28 -3.65 -6.04
C LYS A 32 10.01 -4.82 -6.97
N ALA A 33 8.76 -5.26 -7.03
CA ALA A 33 8.33 -6.45 -7.76
C ALA A 33 8.62 -6.37 -9.27
N ILE A 34 8.44 -5.20 -9.87
CA ILE A 34 8.63 -4.98 -11.31
C ILE A 34 10.06 -5.25 -11.81
N LYS A 35 11.02 -5.35 -10.89
CA LYS A 35 12.41 -5.71 -11.17
C LYS A 35 12.67 -7.22 -11.12
N LEU A 36 11.66 -7.98 -10.73
CA LEU A 36 11.71 -9.44 -10.61
C LEU A 36 10.92 -10.08 -11.75
N ASP A 37 10.80 -11.38 -11.74
CA ASP A 37 9.98 -12.13 -12.67
C ASP A 37 8.48 -12.03 -12.29
N VAL A 38 7.59 -12.00 -13.28
CA VAL A 38 6.14 -11.99 -13.08
C VAL A 38 5.63 -13.25 -12.37
N GLU A 39 6.42 -14.32 -12.35
CA GLU A 39 6.10 -15.57 -11.65
C GLU A 39 5.90 -15.40 -10.15
N ILE A 40 6.36 -14.29 -9.56
CA ILE A 40 6.09 -13.97 -8.14
C ILE A 40 4.59 -13.82 -7.84
N LEU A 41 3.76 -13.57 -8.87
CA LEU A 41 2.30 -13.51 -8.74
C LEU A 41 1.62 -14.88 -8.86
N GLN A 42 2.37 -15.95 -9.13
CA GLN A 42 1.82 -17.31 -9.24
C GLN A 42 1.64 -17.95 -7.85
N ASN A 43 0.73 -18.93 -7.78
CA ASN A 43 0.46 -19.73 -6.58
C ASN A 43 -0.01 -18.93 -5.34
N LEU A 44 -0.53 -17.73 -5.52
CA LEU A 44 -1.08 -16.91 -4.44
C LEU A 44 -2.49 -17.34 -4.01
N ALA A 45 -3.13 -18.25 -4.74
CA ALA A 45 -4.48 -18.75 -4.46
C ALA A 45 -4.60 -19.52 -3.12
N SER A 46 -3.47 -19.93 -2.52
CA SER A 46 -3.45 -20.57 -1.20
C SER A 46 -3.51 -19.56 -0.05
N LEU A 47 -3.40 -18.26 -0.32
CA LEU A 47 -3.42 -17.19 0.66
C LEU A 47 -4.86 -16.75 0.96
N ASP A 48 -5.05 -16.08 2.10
CA ASP A 48 -6.34 -15.50 2.47
C ASP A 48 -6.48 -14.08 1.87
N VAL A 49 -5.36 -13.32 1.80
CA VAL A 49 -5.34 -11.96 1.27
C VAL A 49 -4.06 -11.71 0.45
N VAL A 50 -4.21 -11.04 -0.70
CA VAL A 50 -3.10 -10.54 -1.51
C VAL A 50 -3.24 -9.03 -1.67
N CYS A 51 -2.20 -8.29 -1.32
CA CYS A 51 -2.11 -6.84 -1.45
C CYS A 51 -1.09 -6.48 -2.52
N ILE A 52 -1.48 -5.79 -3.59
CA ILE A 52 -0.56 -5.24 -4.60
C ILE A 52 -0.56 -3.71 -4.50
N ASP A 53 0.60 -3.15 -4.21
CA ASP A 53 0.75 -1.71 -4.02
C ASP A 53 1.41 -1.05 -5.21
N ASP A 54 0.99 0.19 -5.52
CA ASP A 54 1.47 1.00 -6.64
C ASP A 54 1.26 0.38 -8.02
N LEU A 55 0.05 -0.14 -8.27
CA LEU A 55 -0.33 -0.83 -9.50
C LEU A 55 -0.08 0.00 -10.78
N GLN A 56 -0.08 1.34 -10.72
CA GLN A 56 0.21 2.20 -11.86
C GLN A 56 1.60 1.96 -12.48
N LEU A 57 2.51 1.30 -11.76
CA LEU A 57 3.85 0.99 -12.27
C LEU A 57 3.86 -0.13 -13.32
N VAL A 58 2.77 -0.90 -13.45
CA VAL A 58 2.67 -1.95 -14.48
C VAL A 58 2.17 -1.41 -15.82
N ASN A 59 1.79 -0.15 -15.88
CA ASN A 59 1.30 0.45 -17.13
C ASN A 59 2.28 0.22 -18.28
N SER A 60 1.76 -0.21 -19.43
CA SER A 60 2.53 -0.54 -20.63
C SER A 60 3.47 -1.75 -20.51
N GLN A 61 3.29 -2.58 -19.48
CA GLN A 61 4.05 -3.81 -19.29
C GLN A 61 3.13 -5.03 -19.45
N THR A 62 2.96 -5.46 -20.68
CA THR A 62 1.98 -6.50 -21.08
C THR A 62 2.08 -7.79 -20.26
N GLU A 63 3.28 -8.22 -19.91
CA GLU A 63 3.50 -9.42 -19.10
C GLU A 63 2.91 -9.26 -17.69
N TRP A 64 3.17 -8.13 -17.04
CA TRP A 64 2.63 -7.81 -15.73
C TRP A 64 1.11 -7.61 -15.77
N GLU A 65 0.60 -6.92 -16.78
CA GLU A 65 -0.84 -6.74 -16.95
C GLU A 65 -1.55 -8.08 -17.13
N THR A 66 -0.95 -9.00 -17.90
CA THR A 66 -1.47 -10.36 -18.10
C THR A 66 -1.43 -11.16 -16.80
N ALA A 67 -0.33 -11.10 -16.04
CA ALA A 67 -0.20 -11.80 -14.77
C ALA A 67 -1.23 -11.30 -13.74
N ILE A 68 -1.47 -9.99 -13.67
CA ILE A 68 -2.49 -9.40 -12.79
C ILE A 68 -3.91 -9.81 -13.25
N PHE A 69 -4.16 -9.87 -14.54
CA PHE A 69 -5.43 -10.36 -15.06
C PHE A 69 -5.70 -11.80 -14.61
N HIS A 70 -4.70 -12.68 -14.69
CA HIS A 70 -4.80 -14.06 -14.20
C HIS A 70 -5.00 -14.13 -12.69
N LEU A 71 -4.28 -13.32 -11.92
CA LEU A 71 -4.45 -13.25 -10.47
C LEU A 71 -5.87 -12.84 -10.06
N ILE A 72 -6.47 -11.87 -10.77
CA ILE A 72 -7.87 -11.48 -10.53
C ILE A 72 -8.82 -12.64 -10.84
N TYR A 73 -8.55 -13.38 -11.91
CA TYR A 73 -9.34 -14.57 -12.25
C TYR A 73 -9.23 -15.64 -11.16
N GLU A 74 -8.02 -15.95 -10.71
CA GLU A 74 -7.78 -16.91 -9.61
C GLU A 74 -8.45 -16.46 -8.31
N CYS A 75 -8.42 -15.16 -7.99
CA CYS A 75 -9.10 -14.59 -6.84
C CYS A 75 -10.61 -14.91 -6.84
N GLN A 76 -11.25 -14.80 -7.99
CA GLN A 76 -12.68 -15.12 -8.15
C GLN A 76 -12.98 -16.61 -7.97
N GLN A 77 -12.07 -17.48 -8.41
CA GLN A 77 -12.23 -18.95 -8.32
C GLN A 77 -11.93 -19.47 -6.90
N ALA A 78 -10.81 -19.06 -6.34
CA ALA A 78 -10.34 -19.56 -5.04
C ALA A 78 -10.88 -18.77 -3.84
N ARG A 79 -11.59 -17.65 -4.09
CA ARG A 79 -12.24 -16.79 -3.08
C ARG A 79 -11.30 -16.20 -2.04
N PHE A 80 -10.05 -15.88 -2.40
CA PHE A 80 -9.20 -15.05 -1.57
C PHE A 80 -9.49 -13.55 -1.81
N SER A 81 -9.09 -12.70 -0.88
CA SER A 81 -9.27 -11.25 -1.02
C SER A 81 -8.10 -10.63 -1.77
N LEU A 82 -8.39 -9.79 -2.77
CA LEU A 82 -7.38 -9.05 -3.53
C LEU A 82 -7.55 -7.55 -3.29
N ILE A 83 -6.53 -6.91 -2.74
CA ILE A 83 -6.49 -5.47 -2.49
C ILE A 83 -5.43 -4.86 -3.41
N LEU A 84 -5.84 -3.91 -4.23
CA LEU A 84 -4.97 -3.22 -5.17
C LEU A 84 -4.91 -1.73 -4.81
N SER A 85 -3.73 -1.12 -4.84
CA SER A 85 -3.61 0.33 -4.70
C SER A 85 -3.09 0.98 -5.97
N VAL A 86 -3.55 2.21 -6.19
CA VAL A 86 -3.14 3.05 -7.33
C VAL A 86 -2.81 4.46 -6.87
N SER A 87 -2.05 5.19 -7.68
CA SER A 87 -1.81 6.61 -7.45
C SER A 87 -3.13 7.40 -7.45
N SER A 88 -3.23 8.39 -6.58
CA SER A 88 -4.41 9.27 -6.47
C SER A 88 -4.72 10.04 -7.76
N ASN A 89 -3.72 10.26 -8.59
CA ASN A 89 -3.82 11.02 -9.83
C ASN A 89 -4.00 10.12 -11.06
N ALA A 90 -3.96 8.79 -10.90
CA ALA A 90 -4.12 7.87 -12.02
C ALA A 90 -5.60 7.76 -12.42
N SER A 91 -5.89 8.03 -13.69
CA SER A 91 -7.17 7.66 -14.28
C SER A 91 -7.20 6.13 -14.44
N ILE A 92 -8.34 5.52 -14.12
CA ILE A 92 -8.50 4.06 -14.29
C ILE A 92 -8.32 3.68 -15.76
N ASP A 93 -8.78 4.52 -16.69
CA ASP A 93 -8.67 4.28 -18.13
C ASP A 93 -7.22 4.33 -18.65
N GLU A 94 -6.32 4.93 -17.89
CA GLU A 94 -4.90 5.07 -18.23
C GLU A 94 -4.00 4.09 -17.46
N LEU A 95 -4.56 3.30 -16.52
CA LEU A 95 -3.78 2.40 -15.68
C LEU A 95 -3.17 1.23 -16.42
N VAL A 96 -3.85 0.73 -17.45
CA VAL A 96 -3.47 -0.48 -18.18
C VAL A 96 -3.89 -0.40 -19.63
N ILE A 97 -3.18 -1.13 -20.50
CA ILE A 97 -3.47 -1.20 -21.92
C ILE A 97 -4.44 -2.33 -22.24
N LEU A 98 -4.42 -3.44 -21.46
CA LEU A 98 -5.28 -4.59 -21.71
C LEU A 98 -6.75 -4.26 -21.43
N PRO A 99 -7.65 -4.27 -22.44
CA PRO A 99 -9.07 -3.90 -22.25
C PRO A 99 -9.80 -4.80 -21.26
N ASP A 100 -9.45 -6.10 -21.25
CA ASP A 100 -10.06 -7.06 -20.34
C ASP A 100 -9.70 -6.81 -18.87
N LEU A 101 -8.44 -6.40 -18.61
CA LEU A 101 -7.99 -6.02 -17.27
C LEU A 101 -8.67 -4.71 -16.84
N LEU A 102 -8.75 -3.73 -17.72
CA LEU A 102 -9.47 -2.48 -17.48
C LEU A 102 -10.93 -2.71 -17.12
N SER A 103 -11.61 -3.59 -17.88
CA SER A 103 -12.99 -3.98 -17.58
C SER A 103 -13.17 -4.57 -16.18
N ARG A 104 -12.18 -5.35 -15.71
CA ARG A 104 -12.20 -5.92 -14.35
C ARG A 104 -11.97 -4.85 -13.28
N PHE A 105 -11.03 -3.92 -13.49
CA PHE A 105 -10.82 -2.81 -12.57
C PHE A 105 -12.07 -1.94 -12.40
N LYS A 106 -12.79 -1.66 -13.48
CA LYS A 106 -14.05 -0.90 -13.43
C LYS A 106 -15.17 -1.58 -12.63
N ARG A 107 -15.11 -2.90 -12.49
CA ARG A 107 -16.09 -3.69 -11.71
C ARG A 107 -15.68 -3.90 -10.26
N MET A 108 -14.44 -3.59 -9.89
CA MET A 108 -13.99 -3.68 -8.50
C MET A 108 -14.66 -2.60 -7.66
N GLU A 109 -14.73 -2.84 -6.37
CA GLU A 109 -15.07 -1.81 -5.42
C GLU A 109 -13.94 -0.77 -5.34
N HIS A 110 -14.28 0.51 -5.35
CA HIS A 110 -13.35 1.62 -5.35
C HIS A 110 -13.44 2.37 -4.03
N MET A 111 -12.30 2.52 -3.37
CA MET A 111 -12.16 3.29 -2.14
C MET A 111 -11.19 4.45 -2.38
N LYS A 112 -11.63 5.67 -2.09
CA LYS A 112 -10.78 6.85 -2.14
C LYS A 112 -10.46 7.31 -0.72
N LEU A 113 -9.18 7.25 -0.35
CA LEU A 113 -8.70 7.76 0.92
C LEU A 113 -8.67 9.30 0.87
N LYS A 114 -9.13 9.91 1.95
CA LYS A 114 -8.97 11.35 2.17
C LYS A 114 -7.61 11.61 2.81
N ALA A 115 -7.04 12.78 2.50
CA ALA A 115 -5.86 13.24 3.22
C ALA A 115 -6.22 13.44 4.70
N VAL A 116 -5.27 13.14 5.59
CA VAL A 116 -5.40 13.49 7.00
C VAL A 116 -5.40 15.02 7.11
N GLY A 117 -6.42 15.59 7.74
CA GLY A 117 -6.52 17.02 7.99
C GLY A 117 -5.49 17.49 9.01
N ASP A 118 -5.18 18.78 9.01
CA ASP A 118 -4.23 19.38 9.96
C ASP A 118 -4.61 19.15 11.43
N GLU A 119 -5.91 19.10 11.70
CA GLU A 119 -6.49 18.86 13.03
C GLU A 119 -6.26 17.42 13.52
N ASP A 120 -6.28 16.43 12.60
CA ASP A 120 -6.14 15.00 12.92
C ASP A 120 -4.68 14.52 12.76
N LEU A 121 -3.80 15.36 12.19
CA LEU A 121 -2.45 14.98 11.80
C LEU A 121 -1.61 14.49 13.00
N ARG A 122 -1.75 15.15 14.14
CA ARG A 122 -1.04 14.79 15.37
C ARG A 122 -1.45 13.39 15.85
N GLU A 123 -2.75 13.16 15.95
CA GLU A 123 -3.29 11.86 16.42
C GLU A 123 -2.93 10.73 15.45
N ALA A 124 -3.02 11.00 14.15
CA ALA A 124 -2.63 10.04 13.13
C ALA A 124 -1.15 9.65 13.22
N LEU A 125 -0.24 10.62 13.48
CA LEU A 125 1.19 10.32 13.62
C LEU A 125 1.48 9.54 14.91
N ILE A 126 0.80 9.83 16.01
CA ILE A 126 0.91 9.06 17.26
C ILE A 126 0.44 7.62 17.01
N PHE A 127 -0.71 7.43 16.37
CA PHE A 127 -1.23 6.11 16.04
C PHE A 127 -0.27 5.30 15.18
N VAL A 128 0.30 5.94 14.16
CA VAL A 128 1.29 5.30 13.27
C VAL A 128 2.54 4.89 14.01
N SER A 129 3.12 5.80 14.82
CA SER A 129 4.34 5.48 15.57
C SER A 129 4.12 4.31 16.54
N GLN A 130 2.99 4.28 17.23
CA GLN A 130 2.61 3.15 18.09
C GLN A 130 2.45 1.85 17.30
N SER A 131 1.82 1.89 16.11
CA SER A 131 1.63 0.72 15.26
C SER A 131 2.94 0.16 14.69
N LEU A 132 3.98 1.00 14.61
CA LEU A 132 5.32 0.63 14.16
C LEU A 132 6.28 0.32 15.33
N ASP A 133 5.79 0.33 16.56
CA ASP A 133 6.58 0.18 17.79
C ASP A 133 7.69 1.23 17.91
N ILE A 134 7.45 2.43 17.38
CA ILE A 134 8.35 3.58 17.45
C ILE A 134 7.93 4.46 18.62
N ASN A 135 8.85 4.64 19.59
CA ASN A 135 8.61 5.53 20.71
C ASN A 135 8.92 6.99 20.30
N LEU A 136 7.86 7.73 19.96
CA LEU A 136 7.95 9.14 19.55
C LEU A 136 7.54 10.04 20.72
N GLU A 137 8.46 10.87 21.19
CA GLU A 137 8.16 11.83 22.26
C GLU A 137 7.36 13.04 21.74
N PHE A 138 6.60 13.68 22.65
CA PHE A 138 5.80 14.85 22.28
C PHE A 138 6.62 16.00 21.71
N THR A 139 7.83 16.20 22.22
CA THR A 139 8.78 17.21 21.76
C THR A 139 9.27 16.97 20.36
N GLU A 140 9.51 15.69 19.99
CA GLU A 140 9.93 15.28 18.66
C GLU A 140 8.79 15.45 17.66
N LEU A 141 7.58 15.06 18.06
CA LEU A 141 6.38 15.24 17.26
C LEU A 141 6.10 16.72 16.97
N ASP A 142 6.22 17.58 17.99
CA ASP A 142 6.07 19.04 17.83
C ASP A 142 7.11 19.61 16.90
N PHE A 143 8.35 19.13 17.00
CA PHE A 143 9.43 19.54 16.09
C PHE A 143 9.12 19.17 14.65
N LEU A 144 8.70 17.92 14.40
CA LEU A 144 8.32 17.45 13.07
C LEU A 144 7.19 18.28 12.47
N LEU A 145 6.11 18.49 13.22
CA LEU A 145 4.95 19.26 12.77
C LEU A 145 5.25 20.75 12.52
N LYS A 146 6.28 21.31 13.17
CA LYS A 146 6.67 22.70 13.04
C LYS A 146 7.67 22.96 11.92
N HIS A 147 8.55 22.00 11.64
CA HIS A 147 9.71 22.21 10.77
C HIS A 147 9.67 21.43 9.46
N HIS A 148 8.68 20.56 9.25
CA HIS A 148 8.50 19.80 8.02
C HIS A 148 7.16 20.10 7.36
N GLU A 149 7.08 19.80 6.07
CA GLU A 149 5.81 19.88 5.34
C GLU A 149 4.77 18.97 6.00
N ARG A 150 3.55 19.50 6.17
CA ARG A 150 2.45 18.82 6.85
C ARG A 150 1.76 17.80 5.95
N GLU A 151 2.54 17.08 5.15
CA GLU A 151 2.05 15.96 4.35
C GLU A 151 2.26 14.65 5.14
N PHE A 152 1.17 13.96 5.43
CA PHE A 152 1.16 12.78 6.30
C PHE A 152 2.19 11.72 5.90
N SER A 153 2.26 11.36 4.61
CA SER A 153 3.17 10.31 4.13
C SER A 153 4.64 10.71 4.26
N GLY A 154 4.95 12.01 4.08
CA GLY A 154 6.28 12.56 4.27
C GLY A 154 6.70 12.52 5.73
N LEU A 155 5.81 12.91 6.65
CA LEU A 155 6.06 12.88 8.09
C LEU A 155 6.25 11.43 8.58
N VAL A 156 5.44 10.48 8.14
CA VAL A 156 5.61 9.05 8.47
C VAL A 156 6.98 8.53 8.00
N LYS A 157 7.39 8.86 6.78
CA LYS A 157 8.73 8.48 6.28
C LYS A 157 9.85 9.04 7.14
N ASN A 158 9.71 10.32 7.57
CA ASN A 158 10.70 10.95 8.44
C ASN A 158 10.78 10.26 9.81
N ILE A 159 9.65 9.88 10.41
CA ILE A 159 9.59 9.13 11.67
C ILE A 159 10.34 7.80 11.53
N ILE A 160 10.05 7.03 10.50
CA ILE A 160 10.69 5.73 10.25
C ILE A 160 12.21 5.91 10.04
N LEU A 161 12.62 6.92 9.26
CA LEU A 161 14.04 7.19 9.00
C LEU A 161 14.79 7.59 10.27
N LEU A 162 14.17 8.39 11.13
CA LEU A 162 14.78 8.81 12.41
C LEU A 162 14.94 7.62 13.33
N ASP A 163 13.96 6.76 13.45
CA ASP A 163 14.03 5.56 14.28
C ASP A 163 15.13 4.60 13.81
N GLN A 164 15.24 4.36 12.49
CA GLN A 164 16.30 3.54 11.90
C GLN A 164 17.68 4.09 12.25
N ARG A 165 17.89 5.42 12.12
CA ARG A 165 19.16 6.06 12.46
C ARG A 165 19.46 6.01 13.95
N ALA A 166 18.45 6.19 14.80
CA ALA A 166 18.61 6.06 16.25
C ALA A 166 19.00 4.64 16.67
N GLY A 167 18.51 3.62 15.95
CA GLY A 167 18.89 2.22 16.15
C GLY A 167 20.32 1.90 15.73
N GLU A 168 20.85 2.58 14.69
CA GLU A 168 22.23 2.43 14.22
C GLU A 168 23.29 3.08 15.14
N LEU A 169 22.86 4.03 16.00
CA LEU A 169 23.72 4.77 16.94
C LEU A 169 23.81 4.12 18.33
N LYS A 170 23.09 3.04 18.57
CA LYS A 170 23.13 2.22 19.80
C LYS A 170 24.00 0.99 19.64
#